data_ff8fbc820ebd1748b94ab43e7f4ae1c0
#
_entry.id   ff8fbc820ebd1748b94ab43e7f4ae1c0
#
_cell.length_a   1.000
_cell.length_b   1.000
_cell.length_c   1.000
_cell.angle_alpha   90.00
_cell.angle_beta   90.00
_cell.angle_gamma   90.00
#
_symmetry.space_group_name_H-M   'P 1'
#
loop_
_entity.id
_entity.type
_entity.pdbx_description
1 polymer ?
#
loop_
_entity_poly.entity_id
_entity_poly.type
_entity_poly.pdbx_seq_one_letter_code
_entity_poly.pdbx_strand_id
1 'polypeptide(L)'
;MTGPLTLLLVRHGQSEWNAEGRMQGQTAHVRLTALGHEQAAAAAEQLAQRRPGALISSDLRRAVQTAEHCARATGLELLTTPALREQGYGVLEGRPSRELWDVVDWTDPHWSAEGGESLAELHARVAAFVEELRADPPADVVALVTHGDTIRAVQAIAAGLGPDGMPDGMPAVTPHNGSVTEVAL
;
A
#
# COMPACT_ATOMS: atom_id res chain seq x y z
N MET A 1 2.10 13.03 26.80
CA MET A 1 2.81 11.87 26.24
C MET A 1 1.82 11.17 25.33
N THR A 2 1.96 11.35 24.03
CA THR A 2 1.18 10.60 23.03
C THR A 2 1.62 9.14 23.13
N GLY A 3 0.66 8.21 23.18
CA GLY A 3 0.93 6.78 23.13
C GLY A 3 1.60 6.39 21.78
N PRO A 4 2.01 5.12 21.60
CA PRO A 4 2.55 4.68 20.34
C PRO A 4 1.52 4.86 19.23
N LEU A 5 1.94 5.45 18.11
CA LEU A 5 1.10 5.59 16.91
C LEU A 5 0.79 4.19 16.34
N THR A 6 -0.49 3.90 16.15
CA THR A 6 -0.94 2.64 15.53
C THR A 6 -1.38 2.90 14.10
N LEU A 7 -0.81 2.16 13.15
CA LEU A 7 -1.23 2.17 11.75
C LEU A 7 -2.08 0.95 11.43
N LEU A 8 -3.23 1.17 10.80
CA LEU A 8 -4.07 0.13 10.21
C LEU A 8 -3.87 0.15 8.69
N LEU A 9 -3.06 -0.76 8.19
CA LEU A 9 -2.69 -0.85 6.79
C LEU A 9 -3.74 -1.68 6.04
N VAL A 10 -4.40 -1.09 5.06
CA VAL A 10 -5.41 -1.73 4.21
C VAL A 10 -4.85 -1.87 2.80
N ARG A 11 -4.67 -3.12 2.31
CA ARG A 11 -4.39 -3.32 0.90
C ARG A 11 -5.65 -3.11 0.08
N HIS A 12 -5.56 -2.38 -1.04
CA HIS A 12 -6.70 -2.20 -1.94
C HIS A 12 -7.33 -3.54 -2.35
N GLY A 13 -8.63 -3.55 -2.62
CA GLY A 13 -9.36 -4.70 -3.15
C GLY A 13 -8.81 -5.13 -4.52
N GLN A 14 -9.20 -6.32 -4.99
CA GLN A 14 -8.79 -6.84 -6.28
C GLN A 14 -9.09 -5.84 -7.40
N SER A 15 -8.07 -5.46 -8.17
CA SER A 15 -8.20 -4.63 -9.35
C SER A 15 -8.35 -5.47 -10.63
N GLU A 16 -8.76 -4.81 -11.74
CA GLU A 16 -8.81 -5.42 -13.06
C GLU A 16 -7.47 -6.09 -13.43
N TRP A 17 -6.35 -5.40 -13.18
CA TRP A 17 -5.02 -5.93 -13.49
C TRP A 17 -4.53 -6.99 -12.50
N ASN A 18 -5.04 -7.02 -11.25
CA ASN A 18 -4.83 -8.20 -10.40
C ASN A 18 -5.51 -9.44 -10.99
N ALA A 19 -6.75 -9.31 -11.45
CA ALA A 19 -7.48 -10.41 -12.06
C ALA A 19 -6.84 -10.90 -13.38
N GLU A 20 -6.26 -9.98 -14.14
CA GLU A 20 -5.56 -10.27 -15.39
C GLU A 20 -4.11 -10.73 -15.20
N GLY A 21 -3.55 -10.66 -13.98
CA GLY A 21 -2.15 -10.99 -13.70
C GLY A 21 -1.16 -10.03 -14.37
N ARG A 22 -1.48 -8.73 -14.39
CA ARG A 22 -0.62 -7.67 -14.95
C ARG A 22 0.08 -6.87 -13.86
N MET A 23 1.30 -6.44 -14.15
CA MET A 23 2.05 -5.49 -13.33
C MET A 23 1.34 -4.13 -13.33
N GLN A 24 1.04 -3.61 -12.13
CA GLN A 24 0.27 -2.38 -12.01
C GLN A 24 1.11 -1.14 -11.77
N GLY A 25 2.06 -1.25 -10.86
CA GLY A 25 2.89 -0.13 -10.44
C GLY A 25 2.08 1.11 -10.08
N GLN A 26 2.45 2.24 -10.64
CA GLN A 26 1.79 3.53 -10.42
C GLN A 26 0.76 3.89 -11.49
N THR A 27 0.37 2.95 -12.36
CA THR A 27 -0.72 3.17 -13.33
C THR A 27 -1.99 3.62 -12.60
N ALA A 28 -2.45 4.83 -12.95
CA ALA A 28 -3.45 5.55 -12.18
C ALA A 28 -4.90 5.08 -12.43
N HIS A 29 -5.22 4.63 -13.66
CA HIS A 29 -6.61 4.43 -14.10
C HIS A 29 -7.22 3.06 -13.75
N VAL A 30 -6.42 2.09 -13.28
CA VAL A 30 -6.86 0.72 -12.98
C VAL A 30 -7.88 0.71 -11.84
N ARG A 31 -9.03 0.08 -12.07
CA ARG A 31 -10.17 0.08 -11.16
C ARG A 31 -10.28 -1.22 -10.39
N LEU A 32 -11.11 -1.22 -9.34
CA LEU A 32 -11.53 -2.45 -8.66
C LEU A 32 -12.45 -3.28 -9.55
N THR A 33 -12.36 -4.60 -9.42
CA THR A 33 -13.38 -5.55 -9.91
C THR A 33 -14.59 -5.58 -8.97
N ALA A 34 -15.67 -6.26 -9.36
CA ALA A 34 -16.80 -6.51 -8.47
C ALA A 34 -16.34 -7.20 -7.15
N LEU A 35 -15.50 -8.23 -7.25
CA LEU A 35 -14.87 -8.87 -6.10
C LEU A 35 -14.03 -7.89 -5.28
N GLY A 36 -13.30 -6.98 -5.95
CA GLY A 36 -12.51 -5.94 -5.27
C GLY A 36 -13.38 -4.99 -4.44
N HIS A 37 -14.57 -4.64 -4.91
CA HIS A 37 -15.53 -3.85 -4.15
C HIS A 37 -16.10 -4.61 -2.94
N GLU A 38 -16.36 -5.91 -3.06
CA GLU A 38 -16.78 -6.77 -1.93
C GLU A 38 -15.65 -6.87 -0.88
N GLN A 39 -14.42 -7.08 -1.31
CA GLN A 39 -13.25 -7.08 -0.43
C GLN A 39 -13.05 -5.74 0.28
N ALA A 40 -13.22 -4.63 -0.44
CA ALA A 40 -13.14 -3.29 0.12
C ALA A 40 -14.23 -3.02 1.18
N ALA A 41 -15.46 -3.51 0.96
CA ALA A 41 -16.53 -3.41 1.93
C ALA A 41 -16.22 -4.21 3.20
N ALA A 42 -15.73 -5.45 3.07
CA ALA A 42 -15.34 -6.28 4.20
C ALA A 42 -14.17 -5.68 5.00
N ALA A 43 -13.18 -5.11 4.31
CA ALA A 43 -12.08 -4.38 4.95
C ALA A 43 -12.58 -3.15 5.71
N ALA A 44 -13.53 -2.42 5.15
CA ALA A 44 -14.13 -1.24 5.77
C ALA A 44 -14.88 -1.56 7.07
N GLU A 45 -15.59 -2.69 7.13
CA GLU A 45 -16.26 -3.18 8.34
C GLU A 45 -15.23 -3.53 9.43
N GLN A 46 -14.14 -4.22 9.09
CA GLN A 46 -13.06 -4.53 10.02
C GLN A 46 -12.39 -3.24 10.54
N LEU A 47 -12.17 -2.28 9.65
CA LEU A 47 -11.56 -0.99 9.98
C LEU A 47 -12.43 -0.20 10.96
N ALA A 48 -13.75 -0.13 10.72
CA ALA A 48 -14.70 0.58 11.59
C ALA A 48 -14.69 0.04 13.04
N GLN A 49 -14.50 -1.27 13.22
CA GLN A 49 -14.38 -1.89 14.55
C GLN A 49 -13.11 -1.46 15.30
N ARG A 50 -12.05 -1.09 14.58
CA ARG A 50 -10.77 -0.61 15.13
C ARG A 50 -10.77 0.88 15.45
N ARG A 51 -11.83 1.62 15.05
CA ARG A 51 -12.07 3.04 15.36
C ARG A 51 -10.88 3.96 15.06
N PRO A 52 -10.35 3.99 13.83
CA PRO A 52 -9.31 4.94 13.46
C PRO A 52 -9.82 6.37 13.64
N GLY A 53 -8.91 7.31 13.97
CA GLY A 53 -9.22 8.72 14.05
C GLY A 53 -8.88 9.50 12.78
N ALA A 54 -8.14 8.88 11.82
CA ALA A 54 -7.82 9.47 10.52
C ALA A 54 -7.76 8.39 9.43
N LEU A 55 -8.05 8.80 8.19
CA LEU A 55 -8.03 7.93 7.00
C LEU A 55 -7.26 8.61 5.87
N ILE A 56 -6.14 7.99 5.48
CA ILE A 56 -5.27 8.47 4.40
C ILE A 56 -5.14 7.37 3.36
N SER A 57 -5.19 7.70 2.08
CA SER A 57 -5.08 6.74 0.98
C SER A 57 -4.01 7.13 -0.03
N SER A 58 -3.43 6.14 -0.70
CA SER A 58 -2.84 6.36 -2.01
C SER A 58 -3.85 7.02 -2.94
N ASP A 59 -3.40 7.91 -3.81
CA ASP A 59 -4.21 8.60 -4.81
C ASP A 59 -4.49 7.77 -6.08
N LEU A 60 -3.95 6.54 -6.15
CA LEU A 60 -4.24 5.61 -7.25
C LEU A 60 -5.68 5.09 -7.16
N ARG A 61 -6.39 5.07 -8.29
CA ARG A 61 -7.83 4.84 -8.36
C ARG A 61 -8.31 3.62 -7.58
N ARG A 62 -7.64 2.47 -7.67
CA ARG A 62 -7.97 1.24 -6.94
C ARG A 62 -7.90 1.40 -5.41
N ALA A 63 -6.93 2.19 -4.93
CA ALA A 63 -6.82 2.51 -3.50
C ALA A 63 -7.90 3.51 -3.07
N VAL A 64 -8.15 4.55 -3.85
CA VAL A 64 -9.22 5.53 -3.60
C VAL A 64 -10.58 4.84 -3.55
N GLN A 65 -10.91 3.96 -4.51
CA GLN A 65 -12.17 3.21 -4.50
C GLN A 65 -12.31 2.32 -3.25
N THR A 66 -11.21 1.72 -2.76
CA THR A 66 -11.21 0.97 -1.50
C THR A 66 -11.43 1.91 -0.31
N ALA A 67 -10.72 3.04 -0.28
CA ALA A 67 -10.81 4.03 0.80
C ALA A 67 -12.19 4.70 0.89
N GLU A 68 -12.91 4.84 -0.23
CA GLU A 68 -14.29 5.33 -0.23
C GLU A 68 -15.25 4.41 0.54
N HIS A 69 -15.04 3.07 0.51
CA HIS A 69 -15.76 2.13 1.38
C HIS A 69 -15.39 2.37 2.85
N CYS A 70 -14.09 2.55 3.14
CA CYS A 70 -13.61 2.82 4.49
C CYS A 70 -14.16 4.14 5.04
N ALA A 71 -14.15 5.22 4.25
CA ALA A 71 -14.69 6.52 4.63
C ALA A 71 -16.19 6.45 4.97
N ARG A 72 -16.98 5.74 4.16
CA ARG A 72 -18.42 5.53 4.45
C ARG A 72 -18.66 4.76 5.75
N ALA A 73 -17.86 3.73 6.03
CA ALA A 73 -18.02 2.88 7.22
C ALA A 73 -17.55 3.55 8.52
N THR A 74 -16.52 4.40 8.44
CA THR A 74 -15.93 5.08 9.61
C THR A 74 -16.48 6.49 9.83
N GLY A 75 -17.06 7.12 8.83
CA GLY A 75 -17.48 8.53 8.85
C GLY A 75 -16.32 9.53 8.76
N LEU A 76 -15.11 9.05 8.48
CA LEU A 76 -13.92 9.90 8.39
C LEU A 76 -13.81 10.57 7.02
N GLU A 77 -13.20 11.77 7.00
CA GLU A 77 -12.75 12.40 5.77
C GLU A 77 -11.64 11.58 5.13
N LEU A 78 -11.70 11.42 3.81
CA LEU A 78 -10.67 10.75 3.02
C LEU A 78 -9.61 11.75 2.55
N LEU A 79 -8.40 11.61 3.06
CA LEU A 79 -7.23 12.33 2.55
C LEU A 79 -6.46 11.44 1.57
N THR A 80 -5.85 12.02 0.54
CA THR A 80 -5.03 11.27 -0.42
C THR A 80 -3.61 11.82 -0.52
N THR A 81 -2.64 10.92 -0.73
CA THR A 81 -1.24 11.29 -0.90
C THR A 81 -0.52 10.38 -1.90
N PRO A 82 0.36 10.91 -2.76
CA PRO A 82 1.23 10.09 -3.61
C PRO A 82 2.29 9.31 -2.80
N ALA A 83 2.57 9.71 -1.55
CA ALA A 83 3.51 9.01 -0.69
C ALA A 83 3.11 7.55 -0.40
N LEU A 84 1.83 7.19 -0.56
CA LEU A 84 1.30 5.84 -0.38
C LEU A 84 1.10 5.07 -1.70
N ARG A 85 1.57 5.57 -2.84
CA ARG A 85 1.53 4.81 -4.11
C ARG A 85 2.37 3.54 -4.02
N GLU A 86 2.02 2.58 -4.87
CA GLU A 86 2.81 1.36 -5.08
C GLU A 86 4.20 1.68 -5.69
N GLN A 87 5.11 0.70 -5.68
CA GLN A 87 6.36 0.79 -6.44
C GLN A 87 6.05 1.06 -7.91
N GLY A 88 6.73 2.04 -8.50
CA GLY A 88 6.63 2.31 -9.93
C GLY A 88 7.45 1.30 -10.73
N TYR A 89 6.82 0.66 -11.71
CA TYR A 89 7.49 -0.30 -12.60
C TYR A 89 7.75 0.26 -14.00
N GLY A 90 7.47 1.57 -14.22
CA GLY A 90 7.79 2.27 -15.46
C GLY A 90 7.30 1.55 -16.71
N VAL A 91 8.18 1.31 -17.67
CA VAL A 91 7.86 0.65 -18.96
C VAL A 91 7.34 -0.78 -18.82
N LEU A 92 7.43 -1.40 -17.64
CA LEU A 92 6.91 -2.74 -17.38
C LEU A 92 5.44 -2.75 -16.95
N GLU A 93 4.86 -1.60 -16.64
CA GLU A 93 3.46 -1.51 -16.24
C GLU A 93 2.52 -1.95 -17.37
N GLY A 94 1.52 -2.75 -17.02
CA GLY A 94 0.57 -3.35 -17.96
C GLY A 94 1.03 -4.68 -18.58
N ARG A 95 2.30 -5.05 -18.44
CA ARG A 95 2.79 -6.35 -18.92
C ARG A 95 2.31 -7.49 -18.03
N PRO A 96 2.11 -8.70 -18.59
CA PRO A 96 1.81 -9.89 -17.78
C PRO A 96 2.92 -10.14 -16.76
N SER A 97 2.58 -10.23 -15.48
CA SER A 97 3.56 -10.38 -14.38
C SER A 97 4.43 -11.64 -14.55
N ARG A 98 3.87 -12.73 -15.13
CA ARG A 98 4.61 -13.97 -15.40
C ARG A 98 5.79 -13.80 -16.36
N GLU A 99 5.75 -12.76 -17.22
CA GLU A 99 6.81 -12.49 -18.21
C GLU A 99 7.94 -11.65 -17.60
N LEU A 100 7.76 -11.17 -16.38
CA LEU A 100 8.70 -10.25 -15.73
C LEU A 100 9.64 -10.96 -14.75
N TRP A 101 9.44 -12.26 -14.46
CA TRP A 101 10.26 -13.01 -13.52
C TRP A 101 11.74 -13.01 -13.88
N ASP A 102 12.05 -13.09 -15.18
CA ASP A 102 13.42 -13.10 -15.70
C ASP A 102 13.91 -11.70 -16.11
N VAL A 103 13.08 -10.67 -15.98
CA VAL A 103 13.39 -9.29 -16.37
C VAL A 103 13.72 -8.42 -15.16
N VAL A 104 13.01 -8.64 -14.06
CA VAL A 104 13.18 -7.89 -12.81
C VAL A 104 14.18 -8.62 -11.93
N ASP A 105 15.23 -7.93 -11.48
CA ASP A 105 16.08 -8.46 -10.42
C ASP A 105 15.41 -8.24 -9.06
N TRP A 106 14.67 -9.24 -8.61
CA TRP A 106 13.94 -9.22 -7.34
C TRP A 106 14.86 -9.26 -6.10
N THR A 107 16.16 -9.52 -6.31
CA THR A 107 17.13 -9.63 -5.21
C THR A 107 17.93 -8.36 -5.00
N ASP A 108 17.96 -7.45 -5.98
CA ASP A 108 18.62 -6.15 -5.89
C ASP A 108 17.62 -5.04 -5.51
N PRO A 109 17.65 -4.49 -4.28
CA PRO A 109 16.75 -3.44 -3.87
C PRO A 109 16.98 -2.11 -4.61
N HIS A 110 18.08 -1.96 -5.33
CA HIS A 110 18.40 -0.77 -6.13
C HIS A 110 18.05 -0.92 -7.61
N TRP A 111 17.64 -2.11 -8.04
CA TRP A 111 17.20 -2.32 -9.41
C TRP A 111 15.89 -1.56 -9.70
N SER A 112 15.81 -0.92 -10.86
CA SER A 112 14.57 -0.30 -11.36
C SER A 112 14.46 -0.47 -12.87
N ALA A 113 13.23 -0.56 -13.37
CA ALA A 113 12.96 -0.47 -14.80
C ALA A 113 13.07 0.99 -15.28
N GLU A 114 13.22 1.19 -16.58
CA GLU A 114 13.19 2.54 -17.17
C GLU A 114 11.91 3.27 -16.79
N GLY A 115 12.06 4.47 -16.19
CA GLY A 115 10.93 5.27 -15.70
C GLY A 115 10.22 4.68 -14.48
N GLY A 116 10.79 3.68 -13.86
CA GLY A 116 10.30 3.05 -12.63
C GLY A 116 10.97 3.58 -11.38
N GLU A 117 10.63 2.98 -10.26
CA GLU A 117 11.15 3.23 -8.92
C GLU A 117 11.80 1.93 -8.41
N SER A 118 12.97 2.02 -7.81
CA SER A 118 13.59 0.88 -7.11
C SER A 118 12.89 0.63 -5.76
N LEU A 119 13.11 -0.56 -5.20
CA LEU A 119 12.60 -0.88 -3.86
C LEU A 119 13.19 0.06 -2.78
N ALA A 120 14.45 0.47 -2.94
CA ALA A 120 15.11 1.42 -2.06
C ALA A 120 14.49 2.82 -2.15
N GLU A 121 14.11 3.28 -3.34
CA GLU A 121 13.42 4.57 -3.53
C GLU A 121 12.00 4.52 -2.97
N LEU A 122 11.25 3.44 -3.17
CA LEU A 122 9.96 3.21 -2.51
C LEU A 122 10.11 3.29 -0.99
N HIS A 123 11.08 2.55 -0.42
CA HIS A 123 11.33 2.53 1.02
C HIS A 123 11.64 3.95 1.54
N ALA A 124 12.50 4.70 0.86
CA ALA A 124 12.84 6.07 1.26
C ALA A 124 11.63 7.01 1.24
N ARG A 125 10.78 6.92 0.20
CA ARG A 125 9.54 7.70 0.09
C ARG A 125 8.56 7.38 1.23
N VAL A 126 8.38 6.10 1.52
CA VAL A 126 7.48 5.64 2.59
C VAL A 126 8.05 5.99 3.96
N ALA A 127 9.36 5.88 4.17
CA ALA A 127 10.02 6.25 5.42
C ALA A 127 9.83 7.75 5.73
N ALA A 128 10.01 8.63 4.75
CA ALA A 128 9.77 10.05 4.93
C ALA A 128 8.32 10.34 5.37
N PHE A 129 7.34 9.70 4.74
CA PHE A 129 5.94 9.83 5.11
C PHE A 129 5.63 9.30 6.53
N VAL A 130 6.22 8.16 6.90
CA VAL A 130 6.06 7.59 8.26
C VAL A 130 6.67 8.50 9.32
N GLU A 131 7.82 9.11 9.05
CA GLU A 131 8.44 10.08 9.97
C GLU A 131 7.60 11.36 10.13
N GLU A 132 6.99 11.86 9.05
CA GLU A 132 6.03 12.98 9.13
C GLU A 132 4.83 12.62 10.02
N LEU A 133 4.26 11.41 9.85
CA LEU A 133 3.17 10.93 10.68
C LEU A 133 3.57 10.76 12.16
N ARG A 134 4.81 10.32 12.42
CA ARG A 134 5.33 10.20 13.81
C ARG A 134 5.51 11.56 14.47
N ALA A 135 5.99 12.55 13.69
CA ALA A 135 6.26 13.89 14.21
C ALA A 135 4.97 14.65 14.57
N ASP A 136 3.91 14.50 13.77
CA ASP A 136 2.62 15.18 13.96
C ASP A 136 1.46 14.23 13.56
N PRO A 137 1.15 13.24 14.40
CA PRO A 137 0.12 12.26 14.08
C PRO A 137 -1.29 12.89 14.15
N PRO A 138 -2.12 12.72 13.10
CA PRO A 138 -3.49 13.26 13.09
C PRO A 138 -4.43 12.57 14.10
N ALA A 139 -4.03 11.39 14.59
CA ALA A 139 -4.73 10.60 15.60
C ALA A 139 -3.82 9.49 16.15
N ASP A 140 -4.16 8.90 17.31
CA ASP A 140 -3.42 7.75 17.87
C ASP A 140 -3.52 6.48 16.99
N VAL A 141 -4.62 6.35 16.25
CA VAL A 141 -4.87 5.25 15.30
C VAL A 141 -5.16 5.83 13.93
N VAL A 142 -4.31 5.56 12.94
CA VAL A 142 -4.42 6.07 11.57
C VAL A 142 -4.60 4.91 10.58
N ALA A 143 -5.64 4.99 9.76
CA ALA A 143 -5.87 4.05 8.67
C ALA A 143 -5.16 4.51 7.40
N LEU A 144 -4.38 3.61 6.78
CA LEU A 144 -3.67 3.85 5.52
C LEU A 144 -4.16 2.85 4.47
N VAL A 145 -4.81 3.33 3.41
CA VAL A 145 -5.21 2.48 2.28
C VAL A 145 -4.14 2.57 1.20
N THR A 146 -3.51 1.43 0.87
CA THR A 146 -2.33 1.40 0.04
C THR A 146 -2.18 0.06 -0.71
N HIS A 147 -0.97 -0.37 -1.01
CA HIS A 147 -0.60 -1.44 -1.93
C HIS A 147 0.34 -2.45 -1.28
N GLY A 148 0.65 -3.52 -2.02
CA GLY A 148 1.43 -4.65 -1.49
C GLY A 148 2.82 -4.27 -1.02
N ASP A 149 3.64 -3.70 -1.90
CA ASP A 149 5.04 -3.41 -1.56
C ASP A 149 5.16 -2.21 -0.61
N THR A 150 4.23 -1.25 -0.70
CA THR A 150 4.14 -0.14 0.25
C THR A 150 3.83 -0.62 1.67
N ILE A 151 2.93 -1.62 1.85
CA ILE A 151 2.67 -2.23 3.18
C ILE A 151 3.94 -2.90 3.70
N ARG A 152 4.65 -3.65 2.86
CA ARG A 152 5.92 -4.30 3.24
C ARG A 152 6.96 -3.26 3.68
N ALA A 153 7.04 -2.13 2.97
CA ALA A 153 7.94 -1.03 3.34
C ALA A 153 7.58 -0.45 4.72
N VAL A 154 6.30 -0.19 5.00
CA VAL A 154 5.86 0.28 6.33
C VAL A 154 6.22 -0.73 7.42
N GLN A 155 6.01 -2.02 7.18
CA GLN A 155 6.36 -3.09 8.13
C GLN A 155 7.86 -3.17 8.40
N ALA A 156 8.69 -3.05 7.36
CA ALA A 156 10.15 -3.01 7.49
C ALA A 156 10.61 -1.79 8.31
N ILE A 157 10.08 -0.61 8.01
CA ILE A 157 10.38 0.64 8.73
C ILE A 157 9.99 0.51 10.21
N ALA A 158 8.82 -0.04 10.52
CA ALA A 158 8.38 -0.27 11.90
C ALA A 158 9.30 -1.25 12.66
N ALA A 159 9.87 -2.22 11.96
CA ALA A 159 10.86 -3.16 12.49
C ALA A 159 12.28 -2.58 12.57
N GLY A 160 12.51 -1.34 12.13
CA GLY A 160 13.84 -0.71 12.08
C GLY A 160 14.75 -1.28 10.98
N LEU A 161 14.15 -1.87 9.94
CA LEU A 161 14.87 -2.45 8.80
C LEU A 161 14.97 -1.44 7.65
N GLY A 162 16.12 -1.42 6.98
CA GLY A 162 16.33 -0.69 5.73
C GLY A 162 15.78 -1.46 4.50
N PRO A 163 15.99 -0.92 3.28
CA PRO A 163 15.52 -1.55 2.05
C PRO A 163 16.10 -2.97 1.83
N ASP A 164 17.36 -3.20 2.25
CA ASP A 164 18.01 -4.51 2.19
C ASP A 164 17.40 -5.54 3.17
N GLY A 165 16.70 -5.08 4.19
CA GLY A 165 15.99 -5.91 5.17
C GLY A 165 14.52 -6.11 4.85
N MET A 166 14.02 -5.54 3.75
CA MET A 166 12.70 -5.91 3.26
C MET A 166 12.74 -7.38 2.83
N PRO A 167 11.81 -8.22 3.39
CA PRO A 167 11.81 -9.64 3.04
C PRO A 167 11.81 -9.77 1.52
N ASP A 168 12.72 -10.62 1.02
CA ASP A 168 12.99 -10.87 -0.40
C ASP A 168 11.77 -10.59 -1.27
N GLY A 169 11.95 -9.94 -2.43
CA GLY A 169 10.90 -9.54 -3.37
C GLY A 169 9.91 -10.61 -3.82
N MET A 170 9.74 -11.63 -2.97
CA MET A 170 8.91 -12.80 -3.21
C MET A 170 7.43 -12.50 -2.95
N PRO A 171 6.54 -12.87 -3.88
CA PRO A 171 5.08 -12.72 -3.75
C PRO A 171 4.49 -13.42 -2.52
N ALA A 172 5.26 -14.33 -1.89
CA ALA A 172 4.78 -15.17 -0.79
C ALA A 172 4.40 -14.41 0.50
N VAL A 173 4.81 -13.13 0.63
CA VAL A 173 4.56 -12.33 1.84
C VAL A 173 3.72 -11.08 1.52
N THR A 174 3.26 -10.93 0.29
CA THR A 174 2.40 -9.79 -0.06
C THR A 174 1.02 -9.96 0.57
N PRO A 175 0.52 -9.00 1.37
CA PRO A 175 -0.81 -9.08 1.96
C PRO A 175 -1.89 -9.32 0.91
N HIS A 176 -2.95 -10.05 1.23
CA HIS A 176 -4.06 -10.29 0.29
C HIS A 176 -4.84 -9.01 0.00
N ASN A 177 -5.46 -8.92 -1.20
CA ASN A 177 -6.36 -7.82 -1.53
C ASN A 177 -7.48 -7.69 -0.47
N GLY A 178 -7.71 -6.47 0.02
CA GLY A 178 -8.69 -6.20 1.08
C GLY A 178 -8.25 -6.65 2.48
N SER A 179 -6.99 -7.05 2.70
CA SER A 179 -6.49 -7.34 4.05
C SER A 179 -6.32 -6.08 4.88
N VAL A 180 -6.49 -6.21 6.20
CA VAL A 180 -6.19 -5.17 7.20
C VAL A 180 -5.10 -5.70 8.11
N THR A 181 -3.97 -4.99 8.18
CA THR A 181 -2.81 -5.35 9.01
C THR A 181 -2.54 -4.21 9.99
N GLU A 182 -2.28 -4.53 11.26
CA GLU A 182 -1.95 -3.56 12.29
C GLU A 182 -0.45 -3.50 12.50
N VAL A 183 0.10 -2.29 12.63
CA VAL A 183 1.51 -2.02 12.90
C VAL A 183 1.61 -0.91 13.94
N ALA A 184 2.40 -1.12 14.99
CA ALA A 184 2.76 -0.09 15.98
C ALA A 184 4.07 0.61 15.57
N LEU A 185 4.13 1.95 15.71
CA LEU A 185 5.29 2.78 15.38
C LEU A 185 5.89 3.43 16.62
#